data_b8825508201a1d434095063b4406dfc9
#
_entry.id   b8825508201a1d434095063b4406dfc9
#
_cell.length_a   1.000
_cell.length_b   1.000
_cell.length_c   1.000
_cell.angle_alpha   90.00
_cell.angle_beta   90.00
_cell.angle_gamma   90.00
#
_symmetry.space_group_name_H-M   'P 1'
#
loop_
_entity.id
_entity.type
_entity.pdbx_description
1 polymer ?
#
loop_
_entity_poly.entity_id
_entity_poly.type
_entity_poly.pdbx_seq_one_letter_code
_entity_poly.pdbx_strand_id
1 'polypeptide(L)'
;MNPLTLEFDVAAPPINRMRHALRACLQPLRHARAYWFLMLPAFAIWGLAFVRVFVDPTPLVPVLFNFTPSLPYRIAVIDHDTAKPLARGDFVVFHFNGEAQALYPGLHAQPFFKRIRGVPGDSVTVSDRQVFVNGVSTGYAKPYTFDRRALDPIVETVIPPGYYYVQGTHPDSFDSRYRASGLVRADQMIGRVRPIL
;
A
#
# COMPACT_ATOMS: atom_id res chain seq x y z
N MET A 1 58.53 -63.05 13.40
CA MET A 1 57.97 -62.51 12.11
C MET A 1 56.50 -62.53 12.22
N ASN A 2 55.91 -61.36 12.51
CA ASN A 2 54.44 -61.18 12.66
C ASN A 2 53.87 -60.72 11.31
N PRO A 3 52.84 -61.35 10.74
CA PRO A 3 52.24 -60.83 9.51
C PRO A 3 51.33 -59.65 9.88
N LEU A 4 51.59 -58.49 9.27
CA LEU A 4 50.75 -57.32 9.27
C LEU A 4 49.42 -57.67 8.53
N THR A 5 48.37 -57.84 9.28
CA THR A 5 47.00 -57.86 8.71
C THR A 5 46.60 -56.40 8.43
N LEU A 6 46.64 -56.03 7.18
CA LEU A 6 46.03 -54.80 6.69
C LEU A 6 44.51 -54.99 6.72
N GLU A 7 43.87 -54.44 7.77
CA GLU A 7 42.42 -54.21 7.80
C GLU A 7 42.10 -53.14 6.78
N PHE A 8 41.54 -53.53 5.65
CA PHE A 8 40.88 -52.59 4.71
C PHE A 8 39.57 -52.12 5.31
N ASP A 9 39.55 -50.91 5.78
CA ASP A 9 38.32 -50.22 6.17
C ASP A 9 37.44 -50.04 4.93
N VAL A 10 36.49 -50.98 4.73
CA VAL A 10 35.56 -50.96 3.63
C VAL A 10 34.55 -49.84 3.91
N ALA A 11 34.86 -48.65 3.42
CA ALA A 11 33.95 -47.54 3.50
C ALA A 11 32.56 -47.96 2.94
N ALA A 12 31.52 -47.77 3.75
CA ALA A 12 30.17 -48.11 3.41
C ALA A 12 29.77 -47.54 2.03
N PRO A 13 29.10 -48.32 1.17
CA PRO A 13 28.83 -47.90 -0.20
C PRO A 13 28.05 -46.58 -0.24
N PRO A 14 28.30 -45.72 -1.22
CA PRO A 14 27.74 -44.36 -1.33
C PRO A 14 26.21 -44.35 -1.29
N ILE A 15 25.56 -45.43 -1.63
CA ILE A 15 24.08 -45.63 -1.58
C ILE A 15 23.53 -45.52 -0.15
N ASN A 16 24.25 -46.00 0.88
CA ASN A 16 23.79 -45.90 2.25
C ASN A 16 23.88 -44.46 2.78
N ARG A 17 24.92 -43.71 2.42
CA ARG A 17 25.03 -42.27 2.77
C ARG A 17 23.89 -41.44 2.13
N MET A 18 23.56 -41.72 0.88
CA MET A 18 22.47 -41.09 0.15
C MET A 18 21.08 -41.41 0.77
N ARG A 19 20.87 -42.67 1.19
CA ARG A 19 19.64 -43.05 1.91
C ARG A 19 19.52 -42.37 3.27
N HIS A 20 20.59 -42.19 4.03
CA HIS A 20 20.61 -41.45 5.29
C HIS A 20 20.33 -39.98 5.05
N ALA A 21 20.94 -39.35 4.08
CA ALA A 21 20.68 -37.96 3.69
C ALA A 21 19.21 -37.75 3.25
N LEU A 22 18.68 -38.63 2.42
CA LEU A 22 17.27 -38.61 2.00
C LEU A 22 16.31 -38.76 3.19
N ARG A 23 16.60 -39.68 4.12
CA ARG A 23 15.78 -39.85 5.32
C ARG A 23 15.84 -38.63 6.24
N ALA A 24 17.01 -38.00 6.38
CA ALA A 24 17.17 -36.77 7.16
C ALA A 24 16.41 -35.59 6.53
N CYS A 25 16.42 -35.47 5.20
CA CYS A 25 15.62 -34.47 4.47
C CYS A 25 14.11 -34.72 4.54
N LEU A 26 13.67 -35.96 4.64
CA LEU A 26 12.26 -36.34 4.69
C LEU A 26 11.67 -36.31 6.11
N GLN A 27 12.51 -36.32 7.17
CA GLN A 27 12.03 -36.22 8.56
C GLN A 27 11.22 -34.94 8.83
N PRO A 28 11.65 -33.73 8.42
CA PRO A 28 10.85 -32.52 8.64
C PRO A 28 9.53 -32.54 7.88
N LEU A 29 9.48 -33.18 6.70
CA LEU A 29 8.24 -33.34 5.94
C LEU A 29 7.23 -34.28 6.63
N ARG A 30 7.71 -35.32 7.30
CA ARG A 30 6.84 -36.22 8.09
C ARG A 30 6.29 -35.51 9.34
N HIS A 31 7.08 -34.69 10.01
CA HIS A 31 6.62 -33.85 11.12
C HIS A 31 5.65 -32.77 10.64
N ALA A 32 5.94 -32.11 9.51
CA ALA A 32 5.03 -31.13 8.93
C ALA A 32 3.67 -31.76 8.58
N ARG A 33 3.66 -33.01 8.08
CA ARG A 33 2.41 -33.73 7.79
C ARG A 33 1.62 -34.11 9.06
N ALA A 34 2.30 -34.39 10.18
CA ALA A 34 1.64 -34.69 11.44
C ALA A 34 1.05 -33.44 12.12
N TYR A 35 1.68 -32.27 11.93
CA TYR A 35 1.32 -31.00 12.58
C TYR A 35 0.86 -29.92 11.61
N TRP A 36 0.42 -30.30 10.40
CA TRP A 36 0.00 -29.35 9.35
C TRP A 36 -1.08 -28.36 9.82
N PHE A 37 -1.95 -28.80 10.75
CA PHE A 37 -2.99 -27.95 11.31
C PHE A 37 -2.44 -26.77 12.11
N LEU A 38 -1.22 -26.86 12.65
CA LEU A 38 -0.54 -25.73 13.30
C LEU A 38 -0.12 -24.64 12.29
N MET A 39 -0.04 -25.00 11.01
CA MET A 39 0.25 -24.05 9.95
C MET A 39 -1.01 -23.34 9.44
N LEU A 40 -2.22 -23.80 9.79
CA LEU A 40 -3.47 -23.18 9.34
C LEU A 40 -3.59 -21.70 9.69
N PRO A 41 -3.25 -21.24 10.91
CA PRO A 41 -3.27 -19.80 11.20
C PRO A 41 -2.29 -19.00 10.32
N ALA A 42 -1.11 -19.56 10.05
CA ALA A 42 -0.14 -18.90 9.17
C ALA A 42 -0.66 -18.84 7.72
N PHE A 43 -1.22 -19.91 7.20
CA PHE A 43 -1.85 -19.91 5.86
C PHE A 43 -3.05 -18.97 5.78
N ALA A 44 -3.87 -18.89 6.85
CA ALA A 44 -4.98 -17.95 6.90
C ALA A 44 -4.49 -16.51 6.85
N ILE A 45 -3.46 -16.15 7.63
CA ILE A 45 -2.86 -14.83 7.63
C ILE A 45 -2.29 -14.49 6.25
N TRP A 46 -1.53 -15.41 5.64
CA TRP A 46 -0.96 -15.22 4.31
C TRP A 46 -2.03 -15.14 3.23
N GLY A 47 -3.07 -15.95 3.31
CA GLY A 47 -4.22 -15.90 2.40
C GLY A 47 -4.95 -14.56 2.49
N LEU A 48 -5.22 -14.08 3.70
CA LEU A 48 -5.81 -12.76 3.92
C LEU A 48 -4.91 -11.64 3.40
N ALA A 49 -3.60 -11.72 3.66
CA ALA A 49 -2.65 -10.75 3.15
C ALA A 49 -2.61 -10.74 1.61
N PHE A 50 -2.63 -11.91 0.98
CA PHE A 50 -2.70 -12.05 -0.47
C PHE A 50 -3.96 -11.41 -1.05
N VAL A 51 -5.14 -11.72 -0.49
CA VAL A 51 -6.41 -11.13 -0.92
C VAL A 51 -6.35 -9.61 -0.78
N ARG A 52 -5.83 -9.11 0.34
CA ARG A 52 -5.69 -7.67 0.58
C ARG A 52 -4.76 -6.95 -0.39
N VAL A 53 -3.72 -7.61 -0.84
CA VAL A 53 -2.72 -6.97 -1.73
C VAL A 53 -3.12 -7.09 -3.20
N PHE A 54 -3.69 -8.24 -3.62
CA PHE A 54 -3.85 -8.56 -5.03
C PHE A 54 -5.31 -8.62 -5.51
N VAL A 55 -6.27 -8.79 -4.61
CA VAL A 55 -7.69 -8.98 -5.00
C VAL A 55 -8.52 -7.77 -4.59
N ASP A 56 -8.51 -7.42 -3.32
CA ASP A 56 -9.29 -6.31 -2.77
C ASP A 56 -8.49 -5.52 -1.72
N PRO A 57 -7.91 -4.38 -2.10
CA PRO A 57 -7.18 -3.52 -1.19
C PRO A 57 -8.10 -2.72 -0.24
N THR A 58 -9.42 -2.81 -0.37
CA THR A 58 -10.35 -2.09 0.50
C THR A 58 -10.20 -2.52 1.96
N PRO A 59 -10.11 -1.60 2.92
CA PRO A 59 -10.03 -1.95 4.33
C PRO A 59 -11.29 -2.68 4.82
N LEU A 60 -11.21 -3.98 5.09
CA LEU A 60 -12.32 -4.78 5.63
C LEU A 60 -12.63 -4.44 7.09
N VAL A 61 -11.63 -3.99 7.83
CA VAL A 61 -11.74 -3.59 9.24
C VAL A 61 -11.72 -2.06 9.27
N PRO A 62 -12.51 -1.41 10.11
CA PRO A 62 -12.56 0.06 10.18
C PRO A 62 -11.28 0.68 10.78
N VAL A 63 -10.14 -0.01 10.64
CA VAL A 63 -8.83 0.46 11.11
C VAL A 63 -7.89 0.58 9.91
N LEU A 64 -7.33 1.76 9.74
CA LEU A 64 -6.34 2.07 8.70
C LEU A 64 -4.96 2.18 9.33
N PHE A 65 -4.00 1.44 8.79
CA PHE A 65 -2.58 1.60 9.09
C PHE A 65 -1.92 2.40 7.96
N ASN A 66 -1.38 3.55 8.30
CA ASN A 66 -0.68 4.40 7.34
C ASN A 66 0.83 4.20 7.47
N PHE A 67 1.44 3.61 6.46
CA PHE A 67 2.89 3.39 6.39
C PHE A 67 3.60 4.48 5.58
N THR A 68 2.84 5.41 4.97
CA THR A 68 3.40 6.48 4.16
C THR A 68 3.58 7.76 4.96
N PRO A 69 4.60 8.58 4.66
CA PRO A 69 4.79 9.87 5.35
C PRO A 69 3.79 10.94 4.89
N SER A 70 2.83 10.63 4.02
CA SER A 70 1.87 11.59 3.47
C SER A 70 1.11 12.39 4.52
N LEU A 71 0.76 11.74 5.64
CA LEU A 71 0.15 12.34 6.82
C LEU A 71 0.89 11.85 8.07
N PRO A 72 0.96 12.65 9.15
CA PRO A 72 1.74 12.32 10.35
C PRO A 72 1.05 11.30 11.28
N TYR A 73 0.02 10.62 10.79
CA TYR A 73 -0.77 9.67 11.55
C TYR A 73 -0.47 8.25 11.08
N ARG A 74 -0.26 7.32 12.01
CA ARG A 74 0.03 5.92 11.71
C ARG A 74 -1.19 5.02 11.84
N ILE A 75 -2.11 5.36 12.72
CA ILE A 75 -3.32 4.59 13.00
C ILE A 75 -4.52 5.53 12.93
N ALA A 76 -5.55 5.08 12.23
CA ALA A 76 -6.78 5.83 12.08
C ALA A 76 -7.98 4.88 12.01
N VAL A 77 -9.17 5.36 12.39
CA VAL A 77 -10.44 4.63 12.26
C VAL A 77 -11.21 5.18 11.08
N ILE A 78 -11.74 4.28 10.26
CA ILE A 78 -12.57 4.61 9.11
C ILE A 78 -14.03 4.60 9.56
N ASP A 79 -14.72 5.70 9.28
CA ASP A 79 -16.15 5.81 9.35
C ASP A 79 -16.72 5.67 7.95
N HIS A 80 -17.39 4.57 7.68
CA HIS A 80 -17.97 4.28 6.38
C HIS A 80 -19.30 5.01 6.13
N ASP A 81 -19.80 5.80 7.11
CA ASP A 81 -20.96 6.64 6.92
C ASP A 81 -20.63 7.81 5.97
N THR A 82 -20.93 7.61 4.70
CA THR A 82 -20.79 8.62 3.66
C THR A 82 -22.01 9.51 3.48
N ALA A 83 -23.08 9.31 4.28
CA ALA A 83 -24.31 10.09 4.18
C ALA A 83 -24.10 11.56 4.59
N LYS A 84 -23.13 11.83 5.46
CA LYS A 84 -22.78 13.20 5.84
C LYS A 84 -21.91 13.84 4.77
N PRO A 85 -22.22 15.06 4.31
CA PRO A 85 -21.40 15.75 3.34
C PRO A 85 -19.97 15.90 3.85
N LEU A 86 -19.01 15.66 2.97
CA LEU A 86 -17.60 15.84 3.25
C LEU A 86 -17.24 17.32 3.24
N ALA A 87 -16.48 17.76 4.22
CA ALA A 87 -16.10 19.15 4.43
C ALA A 87 -14.58 19.35 4.29
N ARG A 88 -14.20 20.61 4.04
CA ARG A 88 -12.78 21.00 4.08
C ARG A 88 -12.21 20.74 5.46
N GLY A 89 -11.08 20.05 5.50
CA GLY A 89 -10.42 19.64 6.74
C GLY A 89 -10.65 18.19 7.12
N ASP A 90 -11.68 17.54 6.58
CA ASP A 90 -11.92 16.11 6.83
C ASP A 90 -10.75 15.27 6.30
N PHE A 91 -10.42 14.25 7.07
CA PHE A 91 -9.55 13.18 6.59
C PHE A 91 -10.39 12.11 5.93
N VAL A 92 -9.94 11.62 4.78
CA VAL A 92 -10.65 10.64 3.97
C VAL A 92 -9.73 9.53 3.51
N VAL A 93 -10.28 8.36 3.34
CA VAL A 93 -9.66 7.27 2.59
C VAL A 93 -10.50 7.03 1.34
N PHE A 94 -9.83 6.84 0.20
CA PHE A 94 -10.49 6.68 -1.09
C PHE A 94 -9.68 5.74 -2.00
N HIS A 95 -10.36 5.12 -2.94
CA HIS A 95 -9.71 4.35 -4.00
C HIS A 95 -9.04 5.29 -5.00
N PHE A 96 -7.73 5.12 -5.17
CA PHE A 96 -7.01 5.89 -6.17
C PHE A 96 -7.48 5.54 -7.58
N ASN A 97 -7.80 6.57 -8.37
CA ASN A 97 -8.21 6.43 -9.78
C ASN A 97 -7.74 7.66 -10.59
N GLY A 98 -6.45 7.95 -10.56
CA GLY A 98 -5.83 9.04 -11.33
C GLY A 98 -5.08 8.55 -12.57
N GLU A 99 -4.67 9.47 -13.45
CA GLU A 99 -3.93 9.16 -14.68
C GLU A 99 -2.64 8.36 -14.42
N ALA A 100 -2.05 8.49 -13.24
CA ALA A 100 -0.83 7.76 -12.86
C ALA A 100 -0.98 6.23 -12.93
N GLN A 101 -2.21 5.69 -12.89
CA GLN A 101 -2.44 4.24 -13.04
C GLN A 101 -1.93 3.69 -14.37
N ALA A 102 -1.94 4.50 -15.43
CA ALA A 102 -1.44 4.07 -16.74
C ALA A 102 0.06 3.74 -16.70
N LEU A 103 0.82 4.45 -15.87
CA LEU A 103 2.27 4.24 -15.69
C LEU A 103 2.59 3.29 -14.52
N TYR A 104 1.71 3.25 -13.52
CA TYR A 104 1.87 2.47 -12.30
C TYR A 104 0.58 1.66 -12.03
N PRO A 105 0.39 0.52 -12.72
CA PRO A 105 -0.85 -0.28 -12.57
C PRO A 105 -1.14 -0.72 -11.14
N GLY A 106 -0.11 -0.87 -10.30
CA GLY A 106 -0.25 -1.19 -8.89
C GLY A 106 -0.93 -0.11 -8.04
N LEU A 107 -1.16 1.10 -8.59
CA LEU A 107 -1.93 2.14 -7.92
C LEU A 107 -3.44 1.96 -8.09
N HIS A 108 -3.88 1.09 -9.01
CA HIS A 108 -5.31 0.90 -9.27
C HIS A 108 -6.06 0.47 -8.01
N ALA A 109 -7.10 1.21 -7.68
CA ALA A 109 -7.95 1.00 -6.51
C ALA A 109 -7.21 0.95 -5.16
N GLN A 110 -5.93 1.37 -5.09
CA GLN A 110 -5.22 1.43 -3.81
C GLN A 110 -5.87 2.46 -2.88
N PRO A 111 -6.04 2.16 -1.59
CA PRO A 111 -6.57 3.10 -0.62
C PRO A 111 -5.56 4.20 -0.33
N PHE A 112 -5.92 5.44 -0.66
CA PHE A 112 -5.14 6.63 -0.34
C PHE A 112 -5.76 7.35 0.84
N PHE A 113 -4.93 7.71 1.81
CA PHE A 113 -5.30 8.48 2.99
C PHE A 113 -4.82 9.92 2.86
N LYS A 114 -5.75 10.87 2.77
CA LYS A 114 -5.48 12.30 2.56
C LYS A 114 -6.46 13.17 3.35
N ARG A 115 -6.19 14.48 3.34
CA ARG A 115 -7.07 15.49 3.91
C ARG A 115 -7.74 16.30 2.80
N ILE A 116 -9.04 16.59 2.92
CA ILE A 116 -9.75 17.47 2.00
C ILE A 116 -9.27 18.90 2.23
N ARG A 117 -8.81 19.54 1.16
CA ARG A 117 -8.38 20.95 1.16
C ARG A 117 -9.25 21.82 0.29
N GLY A 118 -9.99 21.22 -0.67
CA GLY A 118 -10.95 21.90 -1.53
C GLY A 118 -12.21 21.08 -1.70
N VAL A 119 -13.33 21.77 -1.80
CA VAL A 119 -14.69 21.22 -1.97
C VAL A 119 -15.34 21.79 -3.24
N PRO A 120 -16.45 21.23 -3.73
CA PRO A 120 -17.14 21.77 -4.89
C PRO A 120 -17.36 23.29 -4.85
N GLY A 121 -17.04 23.97 -5.95
CA GLY A 121 -17.12 25.44 -6.05
C GLY A 121 -15.85 26.18 -5.68
N ASP A 122 -14.86 25.54 -5.06
CA ASP A 122 -13.58 26.17 -4.78
C ASP A 122 -12.75 26.34 -6.06
N SER A 123 -12.02 27.46 -6.19
CA SER A 123 -11.08 27.68 -7.28
C SER A 123 -9.71 27.09 -6.99
N VAL A 124 -9.15 26.35 -7.95
CA VAL A 124 -7.76 25.88 -7.92
C VAL A 124 -6.96 26.67 -8.95
N THR A 125 -5.91 27.33 -8.51
CA THR A 125 -4.98 28.10 -9.36
C THR A 125 -3.55 27.67 -9.16
N VAL A 126 -2.70 27.92 -10.15
CA VAL A 126 -1.28 27.51 -10.11
C VAL A 126 -0.43 28.71 -10.57
N SER A 127 0.58 29.06 -9.77
CA SER A 127 1.59 30.04 -10.15
C SER A 127 2.96 29.51 -9.81
N ASP A 128 3.86 29.42 -10.78
CA ASP A 128 5.22 28.89 -10.60
C ASP A 128 5.26 27.54 -9.85
N ARG A 129 4.35 26.62 -10.24
CA ARG A 129 4.13 25.33 -9.64
C ARG A 129 3.61 25.35 -8.19
N GLN A 130 3.40 26.52 -7.61
CA GLN A 130 2.71 26.67 -6.34
C GLN A 130 1.20 26.55 -6.59
N VAL A 131 0.55 25.65 -5.89
CA VAL A 131 -0.89 25.40 -6.04
C VAL A 131 -1.64 26.12 -4.92
N PHE A 132 -2.75 26.75 -5.30
CA PHE A 132 -3.64 27.49 -4.38
C PHE A 132 -5.07 26.97 -4.50
N VAL A 133 -5.77 26.94 -3.38
CA VAL A 133 -7.22 26.72 -3.33
C VAL A 133 -7.86 27.96 -2.69
N ASN A 134 -8.72 28.65 -3.45
CA ASN A 134 -9.31 29.94 -3.07
C ASN A 134 -8.24 30.97 -2.62
N GLY A 135 -7.12 31.04 -3.33
CA GLY A 135 -6.01 31.94 -3.02
C GLY A 135 -5.15 31.51 -1.83
N VAL A 136 -5.49 30.45 -1.11
CA VAL A 136 -4.68 29.91 -0.01
C VAL A 136 -3.72 28.86 -0.57
N SER A 137 -2.41 29.06 -0.33
CA SER A 137 -1.39 28.11 -0.78
C SER A 137 -1.60 26.72 -0.17
N THR A 138 -1.59 25.70 -1.02
CA THR A 138 -1.62 24.30 -0.62
C THR A 138 -0.25 23.64 -0.76
N GLY A 139 0.72 24.31 -1.38
CA GLY A 139 2.12 23.88 -1.47
C GLY A 139 2.61 23.75 -2.91
N TYR A 140 3.88 23.41 -3.01
CA TYR A 140 4.61 23.33 -4.27
C TYR A 140 4.42 21.96 -4.94
N ALA A 141 4.12 21.94 -6.22
CA ALA A 141 4.08 20.73 -7.04
C ALA A 141 5.49 20.47 -7.60
N LYS A 142 6.19 19.46 -7.07
CA LYS A 142 7.55 19.10 -7.51
C LYS A 142 7.58 18.74 -9.00
N PRO A 143 8.66 19.07 -9.72
CA PRO A 143 8.75 18.80 -11.16
C PRO A 143 8.98 17.33 -11.51
N TYR A 144 9.47 16.53 -10.56
CA TYR A 144 9.83 15.12 -10.80
C TYR A 144 9.44 14.23 -9.63
N THR A 145 9.12 12.97 -9.96
CA THR A 145 9.03 11.87 -9.03
C THR A 145 10.41 11.45 -8.51
N PHE A 146 10.46 10.55 -7.54
CA PHE A 146 11.72 9.96 -7.06
C PHE A 146 12.48 9.22 -8.17
N ASP A 147 11.78 8.54 -9.09
CA ASP A 147 12.33 7.86 -10.26
C ASP A 147 12.53 8.81 -11.48
N ARG A 148 12.59 10.12 -11.23
CA ARG A 148 12.88 11.19 -12.20
C ARG A 148 11.89 11.31 -13.36
N ARG A 149 10.68 10.83 -13.22
CA ARG A 149 9.61 11.08 -14.18
C ARG A 149 9.02 12.47 -13.97
N ALA A 150 8.71 13.16 -15.05
CA ALA A 150 8.10 14.48 -14.99
C ALA A 150 6.72 14.42 -14.32
N LEU A 151 6.48 15.40 -13.46
CA LEU A 151 5.19 15.63 -12.82
C LEU A 151 4.70 17.02 -13.19
N ASP A 152 3.49 17.10 -13.74
CA ASP A 152 2.82 18.37 -13.99
C ASP A 152 1.94 18.75 -12.80
N PRO A 153 1.86 20.03 -12.44
CA PRO A 153 0.88 20.51 -11.48
C PRO A 153 -0.54 20.25 -12.02
N ILE A 154 -1.51 20.26 -11.12
CA ILE A 154 -2.92 20.18 -11.50
C ILE A 154 -3.27 21.34 -12.46
N VAL A 155 -4.22 21.08 -13.37
CA VAL A 155 -4.77 22.13 -14.23
C VAL A 155 -5.66 23.05 -13.42
N GLU A 156 -5.54 24.36 -13.65
CA GLU A 156 -6.42 25.36 -13.03
C GLU A 156 -7.87 25.06 -13.35
N THR A 157 -8.70 25.06 -12.31
CA THR A 157 -10.12 24.72 -12.46
C THR A 157 -10.94 25.21 -11.26
N VAL A 158 -12.26 25.25 -11.45
CA VAL A 158 -13.20 25.28 -10.34
C VAL A 158 -13.60 23.83 -10.04
N ILE A 159 -13.53 23.42 -8.77
CA ILE A 159 -13.83 22.05 -8.37
C ILE A 159 -15.29 21.73 -8.72
N PRO A 160 -15.54 20.75 -9.59
CA PRO A 160 -16.90 20.41 -10.00
C PRO A 160 -17.72 19.78 -8.85
N PRO A 161 -19.06 19.81 -8.94
CA PRO A 161 -19.92 19.04 -8.04
C PRO A 161 -19.49 17.56 -7.99
N GLY A 162 -19.42 16.99 -6.79
CA GLY A 162 -19.01 15.61 -6.57
C GLY A 162 -17.51 15.34 -6.64
N TYR A 163 -16.66 16.38 -6.74
CA TYR A 163 -15.21 16.27 -6.71
C TYR A 163 -14.61 16.98 -5.52
N TYR A 164 -13.44 16.52 -5.09
CA TYR A 164 -12.70 17.06 -3.96
C TYR A 164 -11.23 17.21 -4.30
N TYR A 165 -10.63 18.28 -3.83
CA TYR A 165 -9.18 18.45 -3.82
C TYR A 165 -8.63 17.90 -2.52
N VAL A 166 -7.82 16.85 -2.60
CA VAL A 166 -7.24 16.17 -1.45
C VAL A 166 -5.74 16.32 -1.39
N GLN A 167 -5.18 16.38 -0.19
CA GLN A 167 -3.76 16.62 0.00
C GLN A 167 -3.22 15.94 1.25
N GLY A 168 -1.95 15.48 1.17
CA GLY A 168 -1.14 15.13 2.33
C GLY A 168 -0.40 16.35 2.88
N THR A 169 0.11 16.24 4.10
CA THR A 169 0.90 17.32 4.73
C THR A 169 2.38 17.26 4.35
N HIS A 170 2.86 16.11 3.94
CA HIS A 170 4.26 15.94 3.55
C HIS A 170 4.55 16.56 2.18
N PRO A 171 5.69 17.26 1.98
CA PRO A 171 6.05 17.85 0.68
C PRO A 171 6.09 16.83 -0.47
N ASP A 172 6.49 15.58 -0.20
CA ASP A 172 6.57 14.49 -1.17
C ASP A 172 5.27 13.70 -1.33
N SER A 173 4.18 14.12 -0.69
CA SER A 173 2.90 13.46 -0.85
C SER A 173 2.43 13.54 -2.30
N PHE A 174 2.10 12.39 -2.88
CA PHE A 174 1.43 12.33 -4.18
C PHE A 174 -0.07 12.51 -3.95
N ASP A 175 -0.62 13.61 -4.46
CA ASP A 175 -1.98 14.09 -4.17
C ASP A 175 -2.48 15.08 -5.25
N SER A 176 -3.60 15.74 -5.01
CA SER A 176 -4.25 16.63 -6.00
C SER A 176 -3.43 17.84 -6.45
N ARG A 177 -2.25 18.07 -5.88
CA ARG A 177 -1.29 19.06 -6.46
C ARG A 177 -0.83 18.68 -7.86
N TYR A 178 -0.91 17.40 -8.21
CA TYR A 178 -0.43 16.86 -9.47
C TYR A 178 -1.57 16.45 -10.39
N ARG A 179 -1.43 16.79 -11.69
CA ARG A 179 -2.37 16.37 -12.73
C ARG A 179 -2.57 14.86 -12.75
N ALA A 180 -1.49 14.10 -12.60
CA ALA A 180 -1.51 12.64 -12.62
C ALA A 180 -2.31 12.01 -11.46
N SER A 181 -2.51 12.75 -10.36
CA SER A 181 -3.41 12.36 -9.26
C SER A 181 -4.82 12.90 -9.46
N GLY A 182 -4.95 14.16 -9.88
CA GLY A 182 -6.21 14.82 -10.17
C GLY A 182 -7.08 15.10 -8.93
N LEU A 183 -8.31 15.50 -9.20
CA LEU A 183 -9.37 15.62 -8.21
C LEU A 183 -9.95 14.23 -7.91
N VAL A 184 -10.45 14.01 -6.70
CA VAL A 184 -11.05 12.75 -6.26
C VAL A 184 -12.56 12.86 -6.32
N ARG A 185 -13.24 11.91 -6.95
CA ARG A 185 -14.70 11.87 -7.03
C ARG A 185 -15.30 11.31 -5.73
N ALA A 186 -16.53 11.72 -5.46
CA ALA A 186 -17.28 11.26 -4.28
C ALA A 186 -17.48 9.73 -4.26
N ASP A 187 -17.66 9.10 -5.42
CA ASP A 187 -17.84 7.65 -5.56
C ASP A 187 -16.56 6.82 -5.30
N GLN A 188 -15.40 7.46 -5.30
CA GLN A 188 -14.14 6.82 -4.92
C GLN A 188 -13.95 6.77 -3.39
N MET A 189 -14.75 7.53 -2.61
CA MET A 189 -14.59 7.62 -1.17
C MET A 189 -15.01 6.32 -0.48
N ILE A 190 -14.08 5.75 0.28
CA ILE A 190 -14.33 4.59 1.13
C ILE A 190 -14.96 5.04 2.45
N GLY A 191 -14.50 6.17 3.00
CA GLY A 191 -15.04 6.72 4.22
C GLY A 191 -14.25 7.91 4.75
N ARG A 192 -14.85 8.54 5.77
CA ARG A 192 -14.19 9.56 6.59
C ARG A 192 -13.26 8.89 7.58
N VAL A 193 -12.17 9.52 7.90
CA VAL A 193 -11.14 8.94 8.77
C VAL A 193 -10.95 9.81 10.01
N ARG A 194 -10.89 9.17 11.17
CA ARG A 194 -10.47 9.80 12.43
C ARG A 194 -9.06 9.33 12.78
N PRO A 195 -8.04 10.20 12.68
CA PRO A 195 -6.70 9.86 13.13
C PRO A 195 -6.68 9.60 14.64
N ILE A 196 -5.92 8.59 15.08
CA ILE A 196 -5.72 8.28 16.51
C ILE A 196 -4.27 8.57 16.92
N LEU A 197 -3.29 8.16 16.09
CA LEU A 197 -1.85 8.19 16.38
C LEU A 197 -1.06 8.47 15.12
#